data_bba3329dc53a9b85fe3179b955d541dd
#
_entry.id   bba3329dc53a9b85fe3179b955d541dd
#
_cell.length_a   1.000
_cell.length_b   1.000
_cell.length_c   1.000
_cell.angle_alpha   90.00
_cell.angle_beta   90.00
_cell.angle_gamma   90.00
#
_symmetry.space_group_name_H-M   'P 1'
#
loop_
_entity.id
_entity.type
_entity.pdbx_description
1 polymer ?
#
loop_
_entity_poly.entity_id
_entity_poly.type
_entity_poly.pdbx_seq_one_letter_code
_entity_poly.pdbx_strand_id
1 'polypeptide(L)'
;IMWEVPLLALISEIVHRHRTPQVTTQQAIDHLHQKLGDFKTQVADLDMSRFRLMDFGTRRRYSQDVQQSIVSTLKQDFPWLIGTSNYDLARRLSLTPVGTQAHEWFQAFQQISPVLANSQRAALQAWLDEYDDQLGIALTDCIAMDAFLRDFGPLFARRYQGLRHDSGDPVEWGEKALAHYQSLGIDPQSKHLVFSDNLNLDKALALYRHFGQRTNVVFGIGTRLTCDIPGVTPLNIVIKLVQCNGKPVAKLSDSPGKTICQDKAFVKALRKAFDLPLVKKAS
;
A
#
# COMPACT_ATOMS: atom_id res chain seq x y z
N ILE A 1 -14.38 -1.48 -2.95
CA ILE A 1 -13.02 -1.64 -3.47
C ILE A 1 -12.99 -2.18 -4.90
N MET A 2 -13.89 -3.05 -5.26
CA MET A 2 -13.97 -3.62 -6.62
C MET A 2 -14.05 -2.57 -7.72
N TRP A 3 -14.55 -1.37 -7.42
CA TRP A 3 -14.70 -0.27 -8.37
C TRP A 3 -13.56 0.77 -8.31
N GLU A 4 -12.84 0.89 -7.18
CA GLU A 4 -11.78 1.91 -7.06
C GLU A 4 -10.75 1.76 -8.17
N VAL A 5 -10.13 0.61 -8.27
CA VAL A 5 -8.98 0.43 -9.17
C VAL A 5 -9.38 0.53 -10.65
N PRO A 6 -10.39 -0.19 -11.16
CA PRO A 6 -10.76 -0.09 -12.58
C PRO A 6 -11.29 1.29 -12.95
N LEU A 7 -12.15 1.90 -12.12
CA LEU A 7 -12.72 3.21 -12.43
C LEU A 7 -11.63 4.30 -12.46
N LEU A 8 -10.74 4.33 -11.48
CA LEU A 8 -9.66 5.30 -11.45
C LEU A 8 -8.64 5.08 -12.58
N ALA A 9 -8.38 3.82 -12.97
CA ALA A 9 -7.53 3.52 -14.11
C ALA A 9 -8.11 4.08 -15.43
N LEU A 10 -9.42 3.91 -15.63
CA LEU A 10 -10.13 4.48 -16.80
C LEU A 10 -10.11 6.00 -16.79
N ILE A 11 -10.43 6.63 -15.66
CA ILE A 11 -10.37 8.10 -15.52
C ILE A 11 -8.97 8.62 -15.80
N SER A 12 -7.94 7.98 -15.23
CA SER A 12 -6.54 8.37 -15.45
C SER A 12 -6.18 8.32 -16.93
N GLU A 13 -6.49 7.22 -17.60
CA GLU A 13 -6.22 7.02 -19.01
C GLU A 13 -6.98 8.03 -19.90
N ILE A 14 -8.26 8.25 -19.65
CA ILE A 14 -9.07 9.23 -20.40
C ILE A 14 -8.48 10.63 -20.26
N VAL A 15 -8.14 11.05 -19.03
CA VAL A 15 -7.55 12.38 -18.79
C VAL A 15 -6.21 12.52 -19.52
N HIS A 16 -5.33 11.53 -19.45
CA HIS A 16 -4.05 11.58 -20.13
C HIS A 16 -4.19 11.58 -21.67
N ARG A 17 -5.21 10.92 -22.21
CA ARG A 17 -5.53 10.91 -23.63
C ARG A 17 -5.89 12.32 -24.18
N HIS A 18 -6.42 13.18 -23.32
CA HIS A 18 -6.83 14.55 -23.66
C HIS A 18 -5.83 15.64 -23.22
N ARG A 19 -4.74 15.27 -22.58
CA ARG A 19 -3.66 16.21 -22.18
C ARG A 19 -2.53 16.22 -23.21
N THR A 20 -1.89 17.36 -23.32
CA THR A 20 -0.66 17.54 -24.12
C THR A 20 0.52 17.81 -23.19
N PRO A 21 1.74 17.39 -23.56
CA PRO A 21 2.05 16.55 -24.73
C PRO A 21 1.58 15.09 -24.57
N GLN A 22 1.29 14.44 -25.71
CA GLN A 22 1.09 12.99 -25.74
C GLN A 22 2.42 12.28 -25.63
N VAL A 23 2.45 11.19 -24.87
CA VAL A 23 3.66 10.40 -24.68
C VAL A 23 3.46 9.01 -25.31
N THR A 24 4.45 8.57 -26.04
CA THR A 24 4.47 7.21 -26.61
C THR A 24 4.85 6.17 -25.57
N THR A 25 4.42 4.94 -25.77
CA THR A 25 4.83 3.81 -24.92
C THR A 25 6.36 3.64 -24.92
N GLN A 26 7.02 3.91 -26.06
CA GLN A 26 8.49 3.81 -26.15
C GLN A 26 9.19 4.82 -25.24
N GLN A 27 8.72 6.07 -25.18
CA GLN A 27 9.29 7.06 -24.26
C GLN A 27 9.17 6.65 -22.79
N ALA A 28 8.07 5.99 -22.42
CA ALA A 28 7.90 5.47 -21.07
C ALA A 28 8.87 4.31 -20.77
N ILE A 29 9.10 3.42 -21.74
CA ILE A 29 10.05 2.31 -21.64
C ILE A 29 11.50 2.82 -21.57
N ASP A 30 11.88 3.77 -22.42
CA ASP A 30 13.23 4.35 -22.42
C ASP A 30 13.56 5.00 -21.08
N HIS A 31 12.58 5.74 -20.50
CA HIS A 31 12.74 6.31 -19.17
C HIS A 31 12.84 5.23 -18.09
N LEU A 32 12.06 4.15 -18.21
CA LEU A 32 12.20 3.01 -17.28
C LEU A 32 13.60 2.38 -17.38
N HIS A 33 14.09 2.10 -18.57
CA HIS A 33 15.42 1.51 -18.75
C HIS A 33 16.53 2.38 -18.13
N GLN A 34 16.45 3.70 -18.28
CA GLN A 34 17.39 4.62 -17.61
C GLN A 34 17.33 4.42 -16.09
N LYS A 35 16.15 4.45 -15.48
CA LYS A 35 15.95 4.24 -14.03
C LYS A 35 16.48 2.88 -13.56
N LEU A 36 16.25 1.82 -14.35
CA LEU A 36 16.75 0.48 -14.01
C LEU A 36 18.27 0.39 -14.12
N GLY A 37 18.89 1.08 -15.09
CA GLY A 37 20.34 1.21 -15.21
C GLY A 37 20.95 1.90 -13.99
N ASP A 38 20.40 3.05 -13.61
CA ASP A 38 20.82 3.80 -12.43
C ASP A 38 20.65 2.97 -11.15
N PHE A 39 19.54 2.27 -11.01
CA PHE A 39 19.28 1.38 -9.86
C PHE A 39 20.28 0.23 -9.81
N LYS A 40 20.53 -0.46 -10.93
CA LYS A 40 21.51 -1.57 -11.00
C LYS A 40 22.90 -1.12 -10.58
N THR A 41 23.32 0.08 -10.98
CA THR A 41 24.59 0.67 -10.56
C THR A 41 24.63 0.91 -9.05
N GLN A 42 23.55 1.42 -8.45
CA GLN A 42 23.48 1.71 -7.02
C GLN A 42 23.47 0.47 -6.12
N VAL A 43 23.12 -0.70 -6.67
CA VAL A 43 22.97 -1.95 -5.90
C VAL A 43 24.07 -2.97 -6.23
N ALA A 44 25.08 -2.64 -7.06
CA ALA A 44 26.08 -3.56 -7.54
C ALA A 44 26.81 -4.32 -6.42
N ASP A 45 27.07 -3.65 -5.29
CA ASP A 45 27.79 -4.20 -4.13
C ASP A 45 26.85 -4.55 -2.96
N LEU A 46 25.53 -4.59 -3.19
CA LEU A 46 24.54 -4.90 -2.15
C LEU A 46 24.01 -6.33 -2.28
N ASP A 47 23.85 -6.99 -1.15
CA ASP A 47 23.03 -8.21 -1.11
C ASP A 47 21.55 -7.86 -1.31
N MET A 48 21.04 -8.15 -2.49
CA MET A 48 19.65 -7.88 -2.89
C MET A 48 18.74 -9.11 -2.76
N SER A 49 19.19 -10.17 -2.10
CA SER A 49 18.46 -11.44 -1.99
C SER A 49 17.07 -11.29 -1.34
N ARG A 50 16.90 -10.29 -0.47
CA ARG A 50 15.63 -10.00 0.23
C ARG A 50 14.83 -8.82 -0.34
N PHE A 51 15.34 -8.12 -1.37
CA PHE A 51 14.57 -7.05 -2.02
C PHE A 51 13.45 -7.64 -2.87
N ARG A 52 12.24 -7.11 -2.74
CA ARG A 52 11.07 -7.54 -3.51
C ARG A 52 10.26 -6.33 -3.95
N LEU A 53 9.88 -6.30 -5.22
CA LEU A 53 9.06 -5.25 -5.83
C LEU A 53 7.72 -5.80 -6.29
N MET A 54 6.64 -5.06 -6.04
CA MET A 54 5.30 -5.29 -6.59
C MET A 54 4.85 -4.08 -7.40
N ASP A 55 4.23 -4.33 -8.58
CA ASP A 55 3.51 -3.26 -9.29
C ASP A 55 2.15 -2.99 -8.63
N PHE A 56 1.98 -1.77 -8.13
CA PHE A 56 0.72 -1.21 -7.60
C PHE A 56 0.17 -0.06 -8.46
N GLY A 57 0.57 0.03 -9.74
CA GLY A 57 0.39 1.21 -10.58
C GLY A 57 -0.96 1.35 -11.28
N THR A 58 -1.86 0.37 -11.21
CA THR A 58 -3.04 0.31 -12.08
C THR A 58 -3.94 1.55 -11.98
N ARG A 59 -4.31 1.98 -10.77
CA ARG A 59 -5.34 3.03 -10.58
C ARG A 59 -4.95 4.42 -11.08
N ARG A 60 -3.67 4.71 -11.26
CA ARG A 60 -3.15 6.01 -11.72
C ARG A 60 -2.19 5.87 -12.89
N ARG A 61 -2.31 4.78 -13.64
CA ARG A 61 -1.49 4.51 -14.82
C ARG A 61 -1.69 5.59 -15.88
N TYR A 62 -0.67 5.81 -16.69
CA TYR A 62 -0.79 6.68 -17.87
C TYR A 62 -1.80 6.10 -18.87
N SER A 63 -1.61 4.84 -19.26
CA SER A 63 -2.54 4.06 -20.09
C SER A 63 -2.38 2.57 -19.77
N GLN A 64 -3.31 1.75 -20.29
CA GLN A 64 -3.20 0.30 -20.21
C GLN A 64 -1.95 -0.23 -20.90
N ASP A 65 -1.67 0.28 -22.10
CA ASP A 65 -0.54 -0.17 -22.92
C ASP A 65 0.80 0.19 -22.27
N VAL A 66 0.90 1.39 -21.69
CA VAL A 66 2.10 1.81 -20.93
C VAL A 66 2.29 0.92 -19.70
N GLN A 67 1.26 0.66 -18.90
CA GLN A 67 1.38 -0.23 -17.76
C GLN A 67 1.79 -1.65 -18.18
N GLN A 68 1.16 -2.21 -19.21
CA GLN A 68 1.51 -3.54 -19.70
C GLN A 68 2.97 -3.62 -20.16
N SER A 69 3.44 -2.63 -20.91
CA SER A 69 4.82 -2.58 -21.41
C SER A 69 5.82 -2.45 -20.27
N ILE A 70 5.55 -1.56 -19.30
CA ILE A 70 6.40 -1.37 -18.10
C ILE A 70 6.49 -2.67 -17.29
N VAL A 71 5.36 -3.34 -17.02
CA VAL A 71 5.36 -4.58 -16.24
C VAL A 71 6.05 -5.72 -17.00
N SER A 72 5.89 -5.77 -18.34
CA SER A 72 6.60 -6.73 -19.19
C SER A 72 8.11 -6.52 -19.17
N THR A 73 8.57 -5.26 -19.27
CA THR A 73 9.99 -4.90 -19.17
C THR A 73 10.54 -5.25 -17.79
N LEU A 74 9.82 -4.91 -16.72
CA LEU A 74 10.24 -5.28 -15.36
C LEU A 74 10.34 -6.79 -15.17
N LYS A 75 9.43 -7.57 -15.76
CA LYS A 75 9.49 -9.03 -15.71
C LYS A 75 10.77 -9.57 -16.36
N GLN A 76 11.25 -8.95 -17.42
CA GLN A 76 12.43 -9.38 -18.17
C GLN A 76 13.74 -8.89 -17.52
N ASP A 77 13.76 -7.63 -17.10
CA ASP A 77 15.00 -6.91 -16.79
C ASP A 77 15.22 -6.65 -15.30
N PHE A 78 14.22 -6.94 -14.45
CA PHE A 78 14.24 -6.64 -13.02
C PHE A 78 13.94 -7.89 -12.18
N PRO A 79 14.95 -8.68 -11.79
CA PRO A 79 14.79 -10.00 -11.18
C PRO A 79 14.09 -9.96 -9.81
N TRP A 80 13.91 -8.78 -9.22
CA TRP A 80 13.26 -8.59 -7.94
C TRP A 80 11.76 -8.28 -8.06
N LEU A 81 11.20 -8.24 -9.26
CA LEU A 81 9.75 -8.13 -9.46
C LEU A 81 9.09 -9.46 -9.06
N ILE A 82 8.20 -9.42 -8.08
CA ILE A 82 7.47 -10.61 -7.61
C ILE A 82 6.04 -10.70 -8.14
N GLY A 83 5.48 -9.62 -8.68
CA GLY A 83 4.13 -9.64 -9.22
C GLY A 83 3.51 -8.27 -9.46
N THR A 84 2.25 -8.29 -9.86
CA THR A 84 1.44 -7.09 -10.10
C THR A 84 0.09 -7.19 -9.41
N SER A 85 -0.43 -6.06 -8.94
CA SER A 85 -1.80 -5.96 -8.43
C SER A 85 -2.86 -5.88 -9.54
N ASN A 86 -2.44 -5.81 -10.79
CA ASN A 86 -3.32 -5.91 -11.95
C ASN A 86 -3.58 -7.38 -12.29
N TYR A 87 -4.77 -7.86 -11.92
CA TYR A 87 -5.13 -9.27 -12.08
C TYR A 87 -5.09 -9.78 -13.54
N ASP A 88 -5.51 -8.95 -14.49
CA ASP A 88 -5.47 -9.28 -15.91
C ASP A 88 -4.02 -9.34 -16.43
N LEU A 89 -3.16 -8.40 -16.04
CA LEU A 89 -1.74 -8.46 -16.38
C LEU A 89 -1.03 -9.64 -15.70
N ALA A 90 -1.34 -9.96 -14.46
CA ALA A 90 -0.79 -11.14 -13.79
C ALA A 90 -1.10 -12.39 -14.62
N ARG A 91 -2.35 -12.57 -15.04
CA ARG A 91 -2.77 -13.70 -15.90
C ARG A 91 -2.06 -13.70 -17.26
N ARG A 92 -2.08 -12.57 -17.98
CA ARG A 92 -1.48 -12.48 -19.33
C ARG A 92 0.02 -12.66 -19.33
N LEU A 93 0.71 -12.16 -18.32
CA LEU A 93 2.16 -12.19 -18.22
C LEU A 93 2.68 -13.36 -17.38
N SER A 94 1.81 -14.26 -16.93
CA SER A 94 2.20 -15.36 -16.01
C SER A 94 3.02 -14.85 -14.81
N LEU A 95 2.52 -13.79 -14.18
CA LEU A 95 3.03 -13.22 -12.94
C LEU A 95 2.12 -13.60 -11.77
N THR A 96 2.64 -13.53 -10.56
CA THR A 96 1.83 -13.71 -9.35
C THR A 96 0.91 -12.50 -9.18
N PRO A 97 -0.41 -12.69 -9.00
CA PRO A 97 -1.28 -11.62 -8.53
C PRO A 97 -0.93 -11.30 -7.08
N VAL A 98 -0.61 -10.03 -6.81
CA VAL A 98 -0.19 -9.57 -5.50
C VAL A 98 -1.12 -8.49 -4.97
N GLY A 99 -1.26 -8.44 -3.66
CA GLY A 99 -2.12 -7.45 -3.02
C GLY A 99 -2.04 -7.58 -1.50
N THR A 100 -2.76 -6.69 -0.84
CA THR A 100 -2.88 -6.64 0.62
C THR A 100 -4.30 -6.27 0.99
N GLN A 101 -4.61 -6.22 2.28
CA GLN A 101 -5.88 -5.68 2.76
C GLN A 101 -6.08 -4.23 2.28
N ALA A 102 -7.35 -3.84 2.13
CA ALA A 102 -7.74 -2.50 1.75
C ALA A 102 -8.33 -1.73 2.93
N HIS A 103 -8.29 -0.38 2.86
CA HIS A 103 -8.92 0.47 3.88
C HIS A 103 -10.41 0.18 4.02
N GLU A 104 -11.10 -0.06 2.91
CA GLU A 104 -12.54 -0.31 2.86
C GLU A 104 -12.94 -1.53 3.69
N TRP A 105 -12.08 -2.53 3.80
CA TRP A 105 -12.28 -3.68 4.69
C TRP A 105 -12.40 -3.24 6.14
N PHE A 106 -11.42 -2.51 6.65
CA PHE A 106 -11.45 -1.98 8.02
C PHE A 106 -12.54 -0.95 8.23
N GLN A 107 -12.82 -0.11 7.22
CA GLN A 107 -13.91 0.85 7.29
C GLN A 107 -15.28 0.17 7.40
N ALA A 108 -15.54 -0.89 6.63
CA ALA A 108 -16.79 -1.65 6.72
C ALA A 108 -17.00 -2.23 8.12
N PHE A 109 -15.95 -2.77 8.73
CA PHE A 109 -16.02 -3.35 10.07
C PHE A 109 -16.34 -2.32 11.17
N GLN A 110 -16.15 -1.03 10.95
CA GLN A 110 -16.62 0.02 11.88
C GLN A 110 -18.15 -0.01 12.06
N GLN A 111 -18.90 -0.60 11.12
CA GLN A 111 -20.35 -0.74 11.19
C GLN A 111 -20.84 -2.20 11.23
N ILE A 112 -19.97 -3.16 10.90
CA ILE A 112 -20.28 -4.59 10.98
C ILE A 112 -20.03 -5.11 12.40
N SER A 113 -18.94 -4.65 13.04
CA SER A 113 -18.65 -5.02 14.42
C SER A 113 -19.70 -4.47 15.39
N PRO A 114 -20.22 -5.30 16.32
CA PRO A 114 -21.18 -4.83 17.33
C PRO A 114 -20.61 -3.72 18.24
N VAL A 115 -19.29 -3.71 18.44
CA VAL A 115 -18.60 -2.74 19.28
C VAL A 115 -17.53 -2.03 18.45
N LEU A 116 -17.65 -0.70 18.30
CA LEU A 116 -16.77 0.11 17.47
C LEU A 116 -15.28 -0.03 17.87
N ALA A 117 -14.97 -0.07 19.16
CA ALA A 117 -13.61 -0.26 19.67
C ALA A 117 -12.99 -1.62 19.28
N ASN A 118 -13.81 -2.61 18.94
CA ASN A 118 -13.36 -3.93 18.49
C ASN A 118 -13.32 -4.08 16.98
N SER A 119 -13.68 -3.06 16.22
CA SER A 119 -13.85 -3.14 14.75
C SER A 119 -12.59 -3.59 14.03
N GLN A 120 -11.42 -3.13 14.48
CA GLN A 120 -10.13 -3.52 13.91
C GLN A 120 -9.82 -5.00 14.15
N ARG A 121 -10.00 -5.48 15.38
CA ARG A 121 -9.82 -6.90 15.71
C ARG A 121 -10.81 -7.79 14.99
N ALA A 122 -12.06 -7.36 14.87
CA ALA A 122 -13.07 -8.10 14.11
C ALA A 122 -12.70 -8.19 12.61
N ALA A 123 -12.18 -7.12 12.03
CA ALA A 123 -11.69 -7.12 10.65
C ALA A 123 -10.50 -8.07 10.44
N LEU A 124 -9.54 -8.07 11.37
CA LEU A 124 -8.39 -8.96 11.34
C LEU A 124 -8.82 -10.42 11.49
N GLN A 125 -9.71 -10.73 12.43
CA GLN A 125 -10.19 -12.09 12.63
C GLN A 125 -10.95 -12.61 11.41
N ALA A 126 -11.91 -11.83 10.89
CA ALA A 126 -12.69 -12.22 9.72
C ALA A 126 -11.82 -12.43 8.46
N TRP A 127 -10.69 -11.72 8.33
CA TRP A 127 -9.73 -11.97 7.27
C TRP A 127 -9.03 -13.32 7.40
N LEU A 128 -8.62 -13.70 8.62
CA LEU A 128 -8.02 -14.99 8.88
C LEU A 128 -9.03 -16.14 8.76
N ASP A 129 -10.30 -15.91 9.11
CA ASP A 129 -11.36 -16.90 8.96
C ASP A 129 -11.64 -17.22 7.48
N GLU A 130 -11.50 -16.21 6.59
CA GLU A 130 -11.72 -16.36 5.14
C GLU A 130 -10.50 -16.92 4.41
N TYR A 131 -9.29 -16.43 4.73
CA TYR A 131 -8.08 -16.70 3.94
C TYR A 131 -7.04 -17.53 4.65
N ASP A 132 -7.28 -17.90 5.90
CA ASP A 132 -6.33 -18.57 6.79
C ASP A 132 -4.99 -17.83 6.84
N ASP A 133 -3.88 -18.48 6.57
CA ASP A 133 -2.55 -17.86 6.54
C ASP A 133 -2.19 -17.25 5.17
N GLN A 134 -3.12 -17.29 4.21
CA GLN A 134 -2.94 -16.68 2.88
C GLN A 134 -3.27 -15.18 2.92
N LEU A 135 -2.69 -14.42 1.98
CA LEU A 135 -2.91 -12.97 1.85
C LEU A 135 -2.68 -12.20 3.17
N GLY A 136 -1.79 -12.70 4.00
CA GLY A 136 -1.58 -12.28 5.39
C GLY A 136 -0.78 -10.99 5.58
N ILE A 137 -1.00 -9.95 4.76
CA ILE A 137 -0.39 -8.63 4.94
C ILE A 137 -1.44 -7.65 5.46
N ALA A 138 -1.33 -7.28 6.73
CA ALA A 138 -2.28 -6.40 7.38
C ALA A 138 -1.96 -4.91 7.14
N LEU A 139 -2.99 -4.13 6.80
CA LEU A 139 -2.91 -2.69 6.62
C LEU A 139 -3.08 -1.98 7.97
N THR A 140 -2.17 -1.04 8.29
CA THR A 140 -2.05 -0.53 9.66
C THR A 140 -2.66 0.85 9.90
N ASP A 141 -2.98 1.62 8.86
CA ASP A 141 -3.27 3.06 8.95
C ASP A 141 -4.73 3.43 8.70
N CYS A 142 -5.66 2.49 8.77
CA CYS A 142 -7.09 2.84 8.65
C CYS A 142 -7.54 3.75 9.80
N ILE A 143 -7.03 3.51 11.01
CA ILE A 143 -7.25 4.33 12.21
C ILE A 143 -5.97 5.06 12.57
N ALA A 144 -4.96 4.36 13.09
CA ALA A 144 -3.60 4.84 13.34
C ALA A 144 -2.71 3.65 13.70
N MET A 145 -1.41 3.73 13.41
CA MET A 145 -0.44 2.66 13.68
C MET A 145 -0.44 2.25 15.16
N ASP A 146 -0.41 3.19 16.10
CA ASP A 146 -0.37 2.87 17.53
C ASP A 146 -1.65 2.18 18.00
N ALA A 147 -2.82 2.57 17.48
CA ALA A 147 -4.08 1.89 17.76
C ALA A 147 -4.10 0.49 17.13
N PHE A 148 -3.55 0.34 15.93
CA PHE A 148 -3.43 -0.94 15.27
C PHE A 148 -2.56 -1.91 16.07
N LEU A 149 -1.38 -1.50 16.51
CA LEU A 149 -0.46 -2.37 17.26
C LEU A 149 -1.05 -2.84 18.60
N ARG A 150 -1.86 -2.01 19.28
CA ARG A 150 -2.60 -2.46 20.49
C ARG A 150 -3.56 -3.60 20.21
N ASP A 151 -4.21 -3.60 19.04
CA ASP A 151 -5.14 -4.64 18.62
C ASP A 151 -4.45 -5.86 18.00
N PHE A 152 -3.24 -5.67 17.46
CA PHE A 152 -2.45 -6.70 16.79
C PHE A 152 -1.63 -7.53 17.78
N GLY A 153 -2.33 -8.19 18.72
CA GLY A 153 -1.71 -9.01 19.75
C GLY A 153 -1.05 -10.30 19.23
N PRO A 154 -0.54 -11.15 20.15
CA PRO A 154 0.28 -12.32 19.80
C PRO A 154 -0.36 -13.28 18.78
N LEU A 155 -1.69 -13.46 18.84
CA LEU A 155 -2.40 -14.32 17.89
C LEU A 155 -2.26 -13.80 16.45
N PHE A 156 -2.64 -12.54 16.22
CA PHE A 156 -2.55 -11.94 14.90
C PHE A 156 -1.12 -11.79 14.43
N ALA A 157 -0.23 -11.34 15.30
CA ALA A 157 1.18 -11.16 14.98
C ALA A 157 1.87 -12.47 14.55
N ARG A 158 1.44 -13.63 15.06
CA ARG A 158 1.94 -14.94 14.61
C ARG A 158 1.32 -15.38 13.30
N ARG A 159 -0.01 -15.25 13.15
CA ARG A 159 -0.78 -15.71 11.98
C ARG A 159 -0.53 -14.87 10.74
N TYR A 160 -0.48 -13.54 10.89
CA TYR A 160 -0.21 -12.65 9.77
C TYR A 160 1.26 -12.75 9.32
N GLN A 161 1.46 -12.73 7.99
CA GLN A 161 2.79 -12.78 7.36
C GLN A 161 3.55 -11.46 7.51
N GLY A 162 2.84 -10.34 7.63
CA GLY A 162 3.46 -9.03 7.75
C GLY A 162 2.50 -7.86 7.84
N LEU A 163 3.07 -6.66 7.79
CA LEU A 163 2.36 -5.39 7.93
C LEU A 163 2.61 -4.51 6.69
N ARG A 164 1.63 -3.66 6.35
CA ARG A 164 1.73 -2.68 5.27
C ARG A 164 1.67 -1.25 5.79
N HIS A 165 2.67 -0.46 5.38
CA HIS A 165 2.75 0.98 5.49
C HIS A 165 2.02 1.66 4.31
N ASP A 166 1.10 2.58 4.59
CA ASP A 166 0.39 3.36 3.56
C ASP A 166 0.24 4.86 3.93
N SER A 167 0.80 5.29 5.06
CA SER A 167 0.91 6.71 5.46
C SER A 167 1.86 6.90 6.64
N GLY A 168 2.28 8.16 6.88
CA GLY A 168 3.25 8.52 7.92
C GLY A 168 4.70 8.39 7.46
N ASP A 169 5.63 8.54 8.39
CA ASP A 169 7.05 8.32 8.13
C ASP A 169 7.36 6.82 8.03
N PRO A 170 7.91 6.33 6.93
CA PRO A 170 8.12 4.89 6.72
C PRO A 170 9.19 4.31 7.65
N VAL A 171 10.19 5.10 8.08
CA VAL A 171 11.24 4.62 8.98
C VAL A 171 10.68 4.50 10.39
N GLU A 172 10.00 5.52 10.90
CA GLU A 172 9.33 5.47 12.20
C GLU A 172 8.32 4.32 12.28
N TRP A 173 7.51 4.14 11.22
CA TRP A 173 6.55 3.05 11.12
C TRP A 173 7.24 1.68 11.17
N GLY A 174 8.29 1.48 10.40
CA GLY A 174 9.03 0.22 10.36
C GLY A 174 9.69 -0.11 11.68
N GLU A 175 10.30 0.88 12.37
CA GLU A 175 10.88 0.69 13.70
C GLU A 175 9.81 0.29 14.74
N LYS A 176 8.64 0.93 14.72
CA LYS A 176 7.51 0.53 15.59
C LYS A 176 7.05 -0.90 15.31
N ALA A 177 6.97 -1.30 14.05
CA ALA A 177 6.58 -2.66 13.66
C ALA A 177 7.60 -3.71 14.17
N LEU A 178 8.90 -3.48 13.97
CA LEU A 178 9.96 -4.37 14.45
C LEU A 178 9.96 -4.47 15.97
N ALA A 179 9.89 -3.34 16.68
CA ALA A 179 9.83 -3.30 18.14
C ALA A 179 8.60 -4.07 18.67
N HIS A 180 7.45 -3.94 17.99
CA HIS A 180 6.25 -4.69 18.36
C HIS A 180 6.42 -6.19 18.22
N TYR A 181 6.94 -6.69 17.08
CA TYR A 181 7.24 -8.12 16.92
C TYR A 181 8.22 -8.63 17.99
N GLN A 182 9.29 -7.89 18.28
CA GLN A 182 10.27 -8.25 19.30
C GLN A 182 9.63 -8.30 20.70
N SER A 183 8.76 -7.34 21.04
CA SER A 183 8.04 -7.32 22.33
C SER A 183 7.12 -8.53 22.54
N LEU A 184 6.66 -9.15 21.44
CA LEU A 184 5.84 -10.36 21.43
C LEU A 184 6.66 -11.65 21.31
N GLY A 185 8.00 -11.57 21.33
CA GLY A 185 8.89 -12.72 21.16
C GLY A 185 8.83 -13.33 19.77
N ILE A 186 8.55 -12.53 18.74
CA ILE A 186 8.49 -12.95 17.33
C ILE A 186 9.73 -12.41 16.62
N ASP A 187 10.46 -13.30 15.94
CA ASP A 187 11.60 -12.90 15.12
C ASP A 187 11.14 -12.05 13.93
N PRO A 188 11.57 -10.76 13.82
CA PRO A 188 11.21 -9.92 12.71
C PRO A 188 11.68 -10.46 11.35
N GLN A 189 12.72 -11.27 11.29
CA GLN A 189 13.19 -11.88 10.04
C GLN A 189 12.20 -12.89 9.46
N SER A 190 11.26 -13.41 10.28
CA SER A 190 10.16 -14.26 9.82
C SER A 190 8.97 -13.47 9.24
N LYS A 191 9.02 -12.14 9.28
CA LYS A 191 7.92 -11.25 8.90
C LYS A 191 8.27 -10.37 7.71
N HIS A 192 7.23 -9.78 7.09
CA HIS A 192 7.36 -8.86 5.97
C HIS A 192 6.93 -7.45 6.37
N LEU A 193 7.74 -6.47 6.01
CA LEU A 193 7.33 -5.07 5.98
C LEU A 193 7.07 -4.66 4.52
N VAL A 194 5.83 -4.33 4.23
CA VAL A 194 5.40 -3.88 2.90
C VAL A 194 5.26 -2.36 2.91
N PHE A 195 6.09 -1.66 2.17
CA PHE A 195 6.03 -0.21 2.00
C PHE A 195 5.30 0.13 0.70
N SER A 196 4.32 1.02 0.74
CA SER A 196 3.50 1.34 -0.44
C SER A 196 3.07 2.80 -0.59
N ASP A 197 3.45 3.70 0.30
CA ASP A 197 3.11 5.14 0.19
C ASP A 197 4.20 5.92 -0.54
N ASN A 198 3.85 6.54 -1.65
CA ASN A 198 4.65 7.49 -2.42
C ASN A 198 6.10 7.05 -2.71
N LEU A 199 6.26 5.78 -3.07
CA LEU A 199 7.57 5.20 -3.37
C LEU A 199 7.99 5.43 -4.83
N ASN A 200 9.32 5.53 -5.00
CA ASN A 200 10.07 5.29 -6.24
C ASN A 200 11.21 4.31 -5.94
N LEU A 201 12.04 3.97 -6.92
CA LEU A 201 13.15 3.02 -6.73
C LEU A 201 14.20 3.52 -5.72
N ASP A 202 14.51 4.81 -5.70
CA ASP A 202 15.51 5.39 -4.77
C ASP A 202 15.03 5.30 -3.32
N LYS A 203 13.79 5.65 -3.06
CA LYS A 203 13.18 5.52 -1.72
C LYS A 203 13.11 4.05 -1.29
N ALA A 204 12.74 3.16 -2.21
CA ALA A 204 12.72 1.73 -1.93
C ALA A 204 14.11 1.22 -1.56
N LEU A 205 15.14 1.65 -2.28
CA LEU A 205 16.53 1.30 -1.97
C LEU A 205 17.00 1.86 -0.63
N ALA A 206 16.64 3.10 -0.30
CA ALA A 206 16.96 3.70 1.01
C ALA A 206 16.34 2.91 2.16
N LEU A 207 15.06 2.53 2.04
CA LEU A 207 14.37 1.68 3.02
C LEU A 207 14.96 0.26 3.07
N TYR A 208 15.37 -0.29 1.93
CA TYR A 208 16.04 -1.59 1.89
C TYR A 208 17.37 -1.56 2.64
N ARG A 209 18.19 -0.54 2.44
CA ARG A 209 19.45 -0.35 3.19
C ARG A 209 19.21 -0.27 4.70
N HIS A 210 18.09 0.30 5.12
CA HIS A 210 17.74 0.44 6.53
C HIS A 210 17.18 -0.85 7.16
N PHE A 211 16.31 -1.56 6.45
CA PHE A 211 15.55 -2.69 7.01
C PHE A 211 15.98 -4.07 6.47
N GLY A 212 16.59 -4.17 5.31
CA GLY A 212 16.76 -5.42 4.57
C GLY A 212 17.56 -6.51 5.30
N GLN A 213 18.43 -6.14 6.24
CA GLN A 213 19.16 -7.09 7.09
C GLN A 213 18.36 -7.51 8.34
N ARG A 214 17.27 -6.82 8.65
CA ARG A 214 16.51 -6.99 9.91
C ARG A 214 15.17 -7.68 9.71
N THR A 215 14.62 -7.65 8.50
CA THR A 215 13.32 -8.24 8.14
C THR A 215 13.24 -8.47 6.63
N ASN A 216 12.20 -9.15 6.16
CA ASN A 216 11.90 -9.20 4.74
C ASN A 216 11.17 -7.92 4.33
N VAL A 217 11.64 -7.25 3.27
CA VAL A 217 11.06 -6.00 2.79
C VAL A 217 10.48 -6.15 1.39
N VAL A 218 9.28 -5.59 1.21
CA VAL A 218 8.56 -5.61 -0.06
C VAL A 218 8.10 -4.20 -0.40
N PHE A 219 8.29 -3.77 -1.63
CA PHE A 219 7.98 -2.42 -2.09
C PHE A 219 6.86 -2.45 -3.12
N GLY A 220 5.70 -1.90 -2.77
CA GLY A 220 4.58 -1.68 -3.69
C GLY A 220 4.72 -0.32 -4.35
N ILE A 221 5.25 -0.25 -5.57
CA ILE A 221 5.38 1.01 -6.30
C ILE A 221 4.24 1.14 -7.31
N GLY A 222 3.53 2.26 -7.23
CA GLY A 222 2.37 2.54 -8.08
C GLY A 222 2.66 3.57 -9.17
N THR A 223 2.23 4.79 -8.95
CA THR A 223 2.30 5.90 -9.90
C THR A 223 3.71 6.14 -10.45
N ARG A 224 4.74 5.99 -9.59
CA ARG A 224 6.15 6.15 -9.98
C ARG A 224 6.74 4.98 -10.77
N LEU A 225 5.90 4.03 -11.18
CA LEU A 225 6.20 3.05 -12.23
C LEU A 225 5.38 3.35 -13.49
N THR A 226 4.07 3.41 -13.38
CA THR A 226 3.15 3.33 -14.52
C THR A 226 2.67 4.69 -15.04
N CYS A 227 3.05 5.78 -14.39
CA CYS A 227 2.83 7.17 -14.82
C CYS A 227 4.01 8.07 -14.41
N ASP A 228 5.23 7.54 -14.43
CA ASP A 228 6.46 8.28 -14.15
C ASP A 228 7.18 8.58 -15.47
N ILE A 229 6.67 9.56 -16.18
CA ILE A 229 7.12 9.91 -17.52
C ILE A 229 7.48 11.39 -17.52
N PRO A 230 8.65 11.80 -18.04
CA PRO A 230 9.05 13.21 -18.09
C PRO A 230 7.98 14.08 -18.75
N GLY A 231 7.63 15.19 -18.10
CA GLY A 231 6.60 16.12 -18.58
C GLY A 231 5.14 15.70 -18.29
N VAL A 232 4.90 14.51 -17.72
CA VAL A 232 3.56 14.05 -17.34
C VAL A 232 3.31 14.28 -15.86
N THR A 233 2.20 14.94 -15.54
CA THR A 233 1.72 15.06 -14.15
C THR A 233 0.66 13.99 -13.87
N PRO A 234 0.94 13.02 -13.01
CA PRO A 234 -0.03 11.99 -12.64
C PRO A 234 -1.25 12.58 -11.93
N LEU A 235 -2.38 11.91 -12.03
CA LEU A 235 -3.55 12.26 -11.23
C LEU A 235 -3.34 11.88 -9.76
N ASN A 236 -3.82 12.73 -8.85
CA ASN A 236 -3.88 12.42 -7.42
C ASN A 236 -5.33 12.16 -7.00
N ILE A 237 -5.84 10.99 -7.37
CA ILE A 237 -7.23 10.59 -7.16
C ILE A 237 -7.32 9.31 -6.34
N VAL A 238 -8.34 9.24 -5.47
CA VAL A 238 -8.68 8.08 -4.64
C VAL A 238 -10.20 7.96 -4.51
N ILE A 239 -10.67 6.76 -4.29
CA ILE A 239 -12.04 6.49 -3.85
C ILE A 239 -11.96 5.81 -2.48
N LYS A 240 -12.82 6.23 -1.55
CA LYS A 240 -12.90 5.62 -0.22
C LYS A 240 -14.37 5.40 0.17
N LEU A 241 -14.59 4.35 0.95
CA LEU A 241 -15.89 4.08 1.53
C LEU A 241 -16.25 5.20 2.52
N VAL A 242 -17.44 5.76 2.42
CA VAL A 242 -17.92 6.82 3.32
C VAL A 242 -19.10 6.39 4.17
N GLN A 243 -19.80 5.32 3.77
CA GLN A 243 -20.92 4.71 4.51
C GLN A 243 -20.91 3.20 4.34
N CYS A 244 -21.34 2.50 5.39
CA CYS A 244 -21.61 1.07 5.39
C CYS A 244 -22.93 0.86 6.16
N ASN A 245 -23.86 0.09 5.60
CA ASN A 245 -25.21 -0.12 6.19
C ASN A 245 -25.94 1.19 6.54
N GLY A 246 -25.83 2.21 5.69
CA GLY A 246 -26.44 3.52 5.89
C GLY A 246 -25.82 4.38 7.00
N LYS A 247 -24.71 3.94 7.60
CA LYS A 247 -24.01 4.65 8.68
C LYS A 247 -22.63 5.08 8.24
N PRO A 248 -22.09 6.21 8.78
CA PRO A 248 -20.78 6.72 8.38
C PRO A 248 -19.64 5.77 8.77
N VAL A 249 -18.59 5.77 7.94
CA VAL A 249 -17.31 5.12 8.23
C VAL A 249 -16.16 6.09 7.93
N ALA A 250 -14.98 5.87 8.50
CA ALA A 250 -13.86 6.79 8.37
C ALA A 250 -12.53 6.08 8.13
N LYS A 251 -11.66 6.73 7.33
CA LYS A 251 -10.21 6.51 7.37
C LYS A 251 -9.57 7.70 8.09
N LEU A 252 -8.85 7.47 9.19
CA LEU A 252 -8.18 8.55 9.94
C LEU A 252 -6.78 8.84 9.40
N SER A 253 -5.97 7.81 9.12
CA SER A 253 -4.59 7.93 8.62
C SER A 253 -3.57 8.42 9.66
N ASP A 254 -2.30 7.99 9.51
CA ASP A 254 -1.17 8.49 10.31
C ASP A 254 -0.63 9.84 9.79
N SER A 255 -1.04 10.27 8.59
CA SER A 255 -0.66 11.56 8.04
C SER A 255 -1.67 12.65 8.41
N PRO A 256 -1.25 13.79 8.95
CA PRO A 256 -2.14 14.93 9.21
C PRO A 256 -2.90 15.37 7.95
N GLY A 257 -4.19 15.69 8.10
CA GLY A 257 -5.03 16.18 7.00
C GLY A 257 -5.54 15.12 6.02
N LYS A 258 -5.14 13.86 6.14
CA LYS A 258 -5.59 12.75 5.28
C LYS A 258 -6.85 12.02 5.81
N THR A 259 -7.53 12.54 6.82
CA THR A 259 -8.79 11.96 7.32
C THR A 259 -9.87 12.06 6.26
N ILE A 260 -10.53 10.94 5.94
CA ILE A 260 -11.63 10.86 4.99
C ILE A 260 -12.89 10.42 5.74
N CYS A 261 -13.76 11.35 6.04
CA CYS A 261 -15.11 11.17 6.55
C CYS A 261 -15.83 12.53 6.56
N GLN A 262 -17.07 12.55 6.12
CA GLN A 262 -17.91 13.76 6.14
C GLN A 262 -18.58 13.99 7.51
N ASP A 263 -18.81 12.92 8.28
CA ASP A 263 -19.43 12.97 9.61
C ASP A 263 -18.41 13.23 10.71
N LYS A 264 -18.32 14.49 11.15
CA LYS A 264 -17.41 14.91 12.22
C LYS A 264 -17.74 14.29 13.58
N ALA A 265 -19.02 13.99 13.85
CA ALA A 265 -19.45 13.35 15.09
C ALA A 265 -18.96 11.90 15.12
N PHE A 266 -19.06 11.19 14.01
CA PHE A 266 -18.51 9.83 13.88
C PHE A 266 -16.98 9.81 14.02
N VAL A 267 -16.26 10.75 13.38
CA VAL A 267 -14.80 10.86 13.55
C VAL A 267 -14.44 11.03 15.02
N LYS A 268 -15.17 11.89 15.78
CA LYS A 268 -14.96 12.06 17.21
C LYS A 268 -15.23 10.78 18.00
N ALA A 269 -16.32 10.08 17.70
CA ALA A 269 -16.67 8.80 18.32
C ALA A 269 -15.60 7.72 18.04
N LEU A 270 -15.14 7.61 16.79
CA LEU A 270 -14.10 6.68 16.39
C LEU A 270 -12.78 6.96 17.10
N ARG A 271 -12.35 8.23 17.16
CA ARG A 271 -11.13 8.62 17.89
C ARG A 271 -11.23 8.27 19.38
N LYS A 272 -12.40 8.51 20.00
CA LYS A 272 -12.65 8.14 21.40
C LYS A 272 -12.61 6.62 21.60
N ALA A 273 -13.20 5.84 20.70
CA ALA A 273 -13.23 4.37 20.78
C ALA A 273 -11.82 3.75 20.72
N PHE A 274 -10.87 4.45 20.08
CA PHE A 274 -9.48 4.00 19.94
C PHE A 274 -8.49 4.84 20.76
N ASP A 275 -8.94 5.57 21.79
CA ASP A 275 -8.11 6.38 22.69
C ASP A 275 -7.14 7.33 21.96
N LEU A 276 -7.58 7.87 20.82
CA LEU A 276 -6.79 8.81 20.04
C LEU A 276 -7.09 10.26 20.48
N PRO A 277 -6.09 11.16 20.48
CA PRO A 277 -6.28 12.55 20.80
C PRO A 277 -7.30 13.19 19.86
N LEU A 278 -8.24 13.98 20.40
CA LEU A 278 -9.17 14.76 19.60
C LEU A 278 -8.37 15.83 18.83
N VAL A 279 -8.67 15.98 17.53
CA VAL A 279 -8.04 17.04 16.71
C VAL A 279 -8.42 18.39 17.31
N LYS A 280 -7.44 19.14 17.81
CA LYS A 280 -7.64 20.54 18.18
C LYS A 280 -8.10 21.27 16.92
N LYS A 281 -9.15 22.08 17.02
CA LYS A 281 -9.48 23.03 15.94
C LYS A 281 -8.23 23.85 15.70
N ALA A 282 -7.75 23.90 14.46
CA ALA A 282 -6.84 24.95 14.06
C ALA A 282 -7.56 26.26 14.34
N SER A 283 -7.00 27.04 15.26
CA SER A 283 -7.45 28.39 15.60
C SER A 283 -7.26 29.31 14.41
#